data_e656185ed39762a4916f9c02c3b87c5a
#
_entry.id   e656185ed39762a4916f9c02c3b87c5a
#
_cell.length_a   1.000
_cell.length_b   1.000
_cell.length_c   1.000
_cell.angle_alpha   90.00
_cell.angle_beta   90.00
_cell.angle_gamma   90.00
#
_symmetry.space_group_name_H-M   'P 1'
#
loop_
_entity.id
_entity.type
_entity.pdbx_description
1 polymer ?
#
loop_
_entity_poly.entity_id
_entity_poly.type
_entity_poly.pdbx_seq_one_letter_code
_entity_poly.pdbx_strand_id
1 'polypeptide(L)'
;MKKRTLPTLPTANLDLLERLYKWGVIWIVLLIVFFAVHSNGSYFFRAASTLCFVGLAILLVTFINKVLIEYLLKKSRVVLFILLSIFVIPLWAAASAAIDIMVLHLIDGLPYVELFEFQRSFVAFLVRLIWFIATYAIVVIFYYQRKENEEKIVSDQLKSEKLDMELRYLKSQINPHFLFNALNNIYSMVYTHDDNAADGVLKLSEMLRYVLVDCQAEVIPLSKEINYIENFIDFQMMRMGGSRDVVLEQDIEKGDFMIAPMLLQPIIENCFKYSRLETHPEGFVHISIRQSENSFCFVAENTIASQAGSLAGIGKVAKKSGIGQRNVQQRLMLHYGESYKFDIKQDNGTYKVKIEL
;
A
#
# COMPACT_ATOMS: atom_id res chain seq x y z
N MET A 1 -7.35 -11.09 -26.13
CA MET A 1 -5.96 -11.55 -26.23
C MET A 1 -5.45 -11.92 -24.82
N LYS A 2 -5.36 -13.21 -24.49
CA LYS A 2 -4.80 -13.71 -23.24
C LYS A 2 -3.28 -13.50 -23.25
N LYS A 3 -2.74 -12.63 -22.41
CA LYS A 3 -1.30 -12.57 -22.15
C LYS A 3 -0.88 -13.92 -21.56
N ARG A 4 -0.11 -14.68 -22.32
CA ARG A 4 0.65 -15.84 -21.81
C ARG A 4 1.67 -15.29 -20.81
N THR A 5 1.43 -15.50 -19.52
CA THR A 5 2.45 -15.38 -18.49
C THR A 5 3.46 -16.50 -18.73
N LEU A 6 4.68 -16.13 -19.10
CA LEU A 6 5.81 -17.07 -19.10
C LEU A 6 5.92 -17.67 -17.68
N PRO A 7 6.15 -18.99 -17.55
CA PRO A 7 6.40 -19.60 -16.27
C PRO A 7 7.67 -18.97 -15.68
N THR A 8 7.52 -18.20 -14.61
CA THR A 8 8.64 -17.76 -13.78
C THR A 8 9.30 -19.02 -13.22
N LEU A 9 10.50 -19.35 -13.69
CA LEU A 9 11.37 -20.34 -13.04
C LEU A 9 11.40 -20.00 -11.54
N PRO A 10 11.34 -21.02 -10.66
CA PRO A 10 11.33 -20.77 -9.23
C PRO A 10 12.66 -20.08 -8.85
N THR A 11 12.59 -18.78 -8.60
CA THR A 11 13.71 -17.91 -8.20
C THR A 11 14.42 -18.44 -6.96
N ALA A 12 13.76 -19.25 -6.13
CA ALA A 12 14.29 -19.92 -4.97
C ALA A 12 15.47 -20.86 -5.27
N ASN A 13 15.50 -21.54 -6.42
CA ASN A 13 16.59 -22.47 -6.78
C ASN A 13 17.84 -21.76 -7.31
N LEU A 14 17.66 -20.66 -8.05
CA LEU A 14 18.78 -19.81 -8.50
C LEU A 14 19.49 -19.13 -7.32
N ASP A 15 18.72 -18.62 -6.38
CA ASP A 15 19.20 -18.01 -5.14
C ASP A 15 19.99 -19.01 -4.26
N LEU A 16 19.54 -20.27 -4.22
CA LEU A 16 20.21 -21.33 -3.48
C LEU A 16 21.55 -21.70 -4.14
N LEU A 17 21.57 -21.87 -5.47
CA LEU A 17 22.79 -22.19 -6.23
C LEU A 17 23.81 -21.06 -6.17
N GLU A 18 23.41 -19.80 -6.27
CA GLU A 18 24.31 -18.65 -6.13
C GLU A 18 24.90 -18.56 -4.71
N ARG A 19 24.12 -18.88 -3.69
CA ARG A 19 24.60 -18.97 -2.30
C ARG A 19 25.60 -20.11 -2.12
N LEU A 20 25.28 -21.29 -2.61
CA LEU A 20 26.18 -22.45 -2.54
C LEU A 20 27.50 -22.18 -3.27
N TYR A 21 27.46 -21.50 -4.42
CA TYR A 21 28.66 -21.11 -5.16
C TYR A 21 29.51 -20.09 -4.37
N LYS A 22 28.91 -18.99 -3.87
CA LYS A 22 29.64 -17.98 -3.09
C LYS A 22 30.26 -18.55 -1.82
N TRP A 23 29.49 -19.35 -1.08
CA TRP A 23 30.02 -20.06 0.10
C TRP A 23 31.09 -21.09 -0.27
N GLY A 24 30.88 -21.84 -1.34
CA GLY A 24 31.86 -22.85 -1.80
C GLY A 24 33.21 -22.23 -2.16
N VAL A 25 33.21 -21.10 -2.90
CA VAL A 25 34.43 -20.37 -3.24
C VAL A 25 35.17 -19.86 -1.99
N ILE A 26 34.46 -19.28 -1.04
CA ILE A 26 35.04 -18.81 0.23
C ILE A 26 35.69 -19.97 0.99
N TRP A 27 34.98 -21.09 1.12
CA TRP A 27 35.51 -22.27 1.82
C TRP A 27 36.72 -22.89 1.12
N ILE A 28 36.73 -22.94 -0.21
CA ILE A 28 37.90 -23.44 -0.98
C ILE A 28 39.11 -22.54 -0.75
N VAL A 29 38.95 -21.21 -0.81
CA VAL A 29 40.06 -20.27 -0.54
C VAL A 29 40.56 -20.42 0.89
N LEU A 30 39.68 -20.52 1.88
CA LEU A 30 40.04 -20.75 3.29
C LEU A 30 40.80 -22.06 3.48
N LEU A 31 40.39 -23.15 2.82
CA LEU A 31 41.05 -24.43 2.81
C LEU A 31 42.46 -24.36 2.24
N ILE A 32 42.65 -23.74 1.08
CA ILE A 32 43.94 -23.59 0.42
C ILE A 32 44.92 -22.82 1.33
N VAL A 33 44.49 -21.69 1.89
CA VAL A 33 45.34 -20.87 2.75
C VAL A 33 45.65 -21.59 4.06
N PHE A 34 44.66 -22.26 4.67
CA PHE A 34 44.95 -23.07 5.89
C PHE A 34 45.96 -24.19 5.64
N PHE A 35 45.80 -24.93 4.54
CA PHE A 35 46.74 -25.97 4.14
C PHE A 35 48.13 -25.42 3.86
N ALA A 36 48.26 -24.26 3.23
CA ALA A 36 49.53 -23.59 2.95
C ALA A 36 50.25 -23.10 4.22
N VAL A 37 49.49 -22.58 5.19
CA VAL A 37 50.07 -22.11 6.47
C VAL A 37 50.59 -23.24 7.35
N HIS A 38 50.00 -24.44 7.27
CA HIS A 38 50.45 -25.64 8.03
C HIS A 38 51.58 -26.39 7.31
N SER A 39 52.64 -25.67 6.91
CA SER A 39 53.72 -26.23 6.11
C SER A 39 54.67 -27.21 6.88
N ASN A 40 54.62 -27.22 8.22
CA ASN A 40 55.53 -28.02 9.07
C ASN A 40 54.82 -29.27 9.59
N GLY A 41 54.94 -30.38 8.91
CA GLY A 41 54.36 -31.67 9.30
C GLY A 41 54.25 -32.65 8.13
N SER A 42 53.96 -33.92 8.40
CA SER A 42 53.69 -34.90 7.34
C SER A 42 52.46 -34.50 6.52
N TYR A 43 52.41 -34.87 5.23
CA TYR A 43 51.22 -34.59 4.38
C TYR A 43 49.93 -35.13 4.98
N PHE A 44 50.00 -36.26 5.69
CA PHE A 44 48.88 -36.89 6.34
C PHE A 44 48.37 -36.07 7.53
N PHE A 45 49.25 -35.51 8.36
CA PHE A 45 48.90 -34.59 9.44
C PHE A 45 48.22 -33.35 8.90
N ARG A 46 48.77 -32.73 7.86
CA ARG A 46 48.20 -31.52 7.25
C ARG A 46 46.79 -31.77 6.72
N ALA A 47 46.56 -32.90 6.07
CA ALA A 47 45.23 -33.27 5.56
C ALA A 47 44.24 -33.51 6.71
N ALA A 48 44.61 -34.26 7.74
CA ALA A 48 43.74 -34.55 8.86
C ALA A 48 43.37 -33.29 9.67
N SER A 49 44.38 -32.46 9.99
CA SER A 49 44.17 -31.17 10.68
C SER A 49 43.24 -30.22 9.89
N THR A 50 43.45 -30.15 8.56
CA THR A 50 42.58 -29.32 7.68
C THR A 50 41.15 -29.82 7.68
N LEU A 51 40.89 -31.11 7.61
CA LEU A 51 39.57 -31.70 7.66
C LEU A 51 38.88 -31.43 9.01
N CYS A 52 39.58 -31.58 10.12
CA CYS A 52 39.05 -31.28 11.45
C CYS A 52 38.71 -29.80 11.60
N PHE A 53 39.57 -28.90 11.12
CA PHE A 53 39.33 -27.45 11.15
C PHE A 53 38.08 -27.08 10.35
N VAL A 54 37.96 -27.62 9.13
CA VAL A 54 36.76 -27.35 8.28
C VAL A 54 35.50 -27.88 8.93
N GLY A 55 35.53 -29.07 9.48
CA GLY A 55 34.38 -29.63 10.20
C GLY A 55 33.95 -28.75 11.37
N LEU A 56 34.89 -28.26 12.17
CA LEU A 56 34.63 -27.33 13.26
C LEU A 56 34.07 -25.97 12.75
N ALA A 57 34.62 -25.45 11.66
CA ALA A 57 34.17 -24.20 11.09
C ALA A 57 32.72 -24.32 10.56
N ILE A 58 32.36 -25.44 9.92
CA ILE A 58 30.96 -25.71 9.50
C ILE A 58 30.02 -25.77 10.70
N LEU A 59 30.43 -26.46 11.78
CA LEU A 59 29.66 -26.53 13.02
C LEU A 59 29.47 -25.14 13.64
N LEU A 60 30.51 -24.30 13.68
CA LEU A 60 30.45 -22.94 14.18
C LEU A 60 29.45 -22.09 13.35
N VAL A 61 29.56 -22.11 12.03
CA VAL A 61 28.65 -21.38 11.13
C VAL A 61 27.20 -21.83 11.34
N THR A 62 26.99 -23.14 11.48
CA THR A 62 25.66 -23.69 11.74
C THR A 62 25.11 -23.23 13.10
N PHE A 63 25.95 -23.24 14.13
CA PHE A 63 25.59 -22.75 15.46
C PHE A 63 25.28 -21.25 15.45
N ILE A 64 26.11 -20.43 14.81
CA ILE A 64 25.86 -19.00 14.66
C ILE A 64 24.53 -18.77 13.99
N ASN A 65 24.27 -19.42 12.86
CA ASN A 65 23.02 -19.19 12.10
C ASN A 65 21.77 -19.67 12.87
N LYS A 66 21.79 -20.92 13.37
CA LYS A 66 20.57 -21.50 13.99
C LYS A 66 20.34 -21.06 15.42
N VAL A 67 21.38 -20.77 16.18
CA VAL A 67 21.23 -20.44 17.60
C VAL A 67 21.41 -18.94 17.83
N LEU A 68 22.56 -18.36 17.48
CA LEU A 68 22.85 -16.97 17.79
C LEU A 68 21.98 -16.00 16.96
N ILE A 69 21.90 -16.18 15.66
CA ILE A 69 21.13 -15.28 14.78
C ILE A 69 19.62 -15.48 15.01
N GLU A 70 19.15 -16.73 14.99
CA GLU A 70 17.72 -17.00 15.05
C GLU A 70 17.08 -16.67 16.41
N TYR A 71 17.75 -17.01 17.52
CA TYR A 71 17.21 -16.78 18.85
C TYR A 71 17.53 -15.41 19.44
N LEU A 72 18.63 -14.77 19.03
CA LEU A 72 19.07 -13.51 19.62
C LEU A 72 18.90 -12.33 18.67
N LEU A 73 19.46 -12.40 17.47
CA LEU A 73 19.49 -11.27 16.56
C LEU A 73 18.10 -11.00 15.96
N LYS A 74 17.36 -12.02 15.57
CA LYS A 74 15.96 -11.87 15.11
C LYS A 74 15.03 -11.34 16.20
N LYS A 75 15.32 -11.60 17.47
CA LYS A 75 14.55 -11.08 18.63
C LYS A 75 15.09 -9.76 19.17
N SER A 76 15.93 -9.06 18.41
CA SER A 76 16.52 -7.75 18.78
C SER A 76 17.37 -7.78 20.06
N ARG A 77 17.89 -8.95 20.47
CA ARG A 77 18.73 -9.10 21.66
C ARG A 77 20.22 -8.96 21.27
N VAL A 78 20.58 -7.85 20.65
CA VAL A 78 21.93 -7.59 20.08
C VAL A 78 23.01 -7.67 21.16
N VAL A 79 22.79 -7.11 22.34
CA VAL A 79 23.77 -7.11 23.45
C VAL A 79 24.11 -8.54 23.86
N LEU A 80 23.09 -9.38 24.04
CA LEU A 80 23.30 -10.79 24.42
C LEU A 80 24.01 -11.57 23.30
N PHE A 81 23.71 -11.28 22.04
CA PHE A 81 24.39 -11.83 20.89
C PHE A 81 25.89 -11.51 20.91
N ILE A 82 26.29 -10.26 21.17
CA ILE A 82 27.67 -9.83 21.26
C ILE A 82 28.36 -10.51 22.45
N LEU A 83 27.76 -10.50 23.64
CA LEU A 83 28.35 -11.12 24.82
C LEU A 83 28.60 -12.61 24.63
N LEU A 84 27.66 -13.38 24.10
CA LEU A 84 27.83 -14.79 23.83
C LEU A 84 28.91 -15.04 22.76
N SER A 85 29.01 -14.19 21.74
CA SER A 85 30.02 -14.31 20.69
C SER A 85 31.43 -14.14 21.24
N ILE A 86 31.64 -13.24 22.22
CA ILE A 86 32.94 -13.03 22.90
C ILE A 86 33.43 -14.30 23.60
N PHE A 87 32.52 -15.15 24.10
CA PHE A 87 32.89 -16.41 24.74
C PHE A 87 32.97 -17.58 23.76
N VAL A 88 32.04 -17.68 22.82
CA VAL A 88 31.94 -18.83 21.89
C VAL A 88 33.11 -18.86 20.93
N ILE A 89 33.53 -17.73 20.36
CA ILE A 89 34.62 -17.72 19.36
C ILE A 89 35.96 -18.16 19.94
N PRO A 90 36.45 -17.64 21.09
CA PRO A 90 37.70 -18.12 21.71
C PRO A 90 37.62 -19.57 22.16
N LEU A 91 36.46 -20.01 22.70
CA LEU A 91 36.25 -21.40 23.09
C LEU A 91 36.41 -22.35 21.88
N TRP A 92 35.85 -21.98 20.75
CA TRP A 92 35.96 -22.75 19.50
C TRP A 92 37.36 -22.78 18.94
N ALA A 93 38.09 -21.65 19.04
CA ALA A 93 39.51 -21.56 18.66
C ALA A 93 40.38 -22.45 19.54
N ALA A 94 40.13 -22.45 20.86
CA ALA A 94 40.86 -23.29 21.81
C ALA A 94 40.58 -24.80 21.57
N ALA A 95 39.31 -25.16 21.34
CA ALA A 95 38.96 -26.54 21.02
C ALA A 95 39.63 -27.03 19.72
N SER A 96 39.65 -26.19 18.68
CA SER A 96 40.33 -26.49 17.42
C SER A 96 41.85 -26.66 17.59
N ALA A 97 42.49 -25.83 18.41
CA ALA A 97 43.90 -25.94 18.70
C ALA A 97 44.23 -27.25 19.48
N ALA A 98 43.39 -27.62 20.44
CA ALA A 98 43.56 -28.86 21.20
C ALA A 98 43.39 -30.09 20.30
N ILE A 99 42.49 -30.10 19.36
CA ILE A 99 42.28 -31.18 18.40
C ILE A 99 43.52 -31.35 17.53
N ASP A 100 44.19 -30.28 17.09
CA ASP A 100 45.42 -30.39 16.31
C ASP A 100 46.57 -31.01 17.09
N ILE A 101 46.72 -30.62 18.36
CA ILE A 101 47.72 -31.23 19.24
C ILE A 101 47.45 -32.73 19.37
N MET A 102 46.18 -33.11 19.55
CA MET A 102 45.80 -34.52 19.64
C MET A 102 46.08 -35.28 18.32
N VAL A 103 45.76 -34.70 17.18
CA VAL A 103 46.02 -35.30 15.85
C VAL A 103 47.51 -35.44 15.59
N LEU A 104 48.31 -34.46 15.96
CA LEU A 104 49.78 -34.52 15.83
C LEU A 104 50.39 -35.65 16.66
N HIS A 105 49.92 -35.81 17.91
CA HIS A 105 50.38 -36.92 18.78
C HIS A 105 50.03 -38.29 18.20
N LEU A 106 48.81 -38.45 17.68
CA LEU A 106 48.35 -39.72 17.13
C LEU A 106 49.01 -40.12 15.82
N ILE A 107 49.41 -39.16 14.98
CA ILE A 107 49.99 -39.44 13.65
C ILE A 107 51.49 -39.48 13.68
N ASP A 108 52.16 -38.51 14.33
CA ASP A 108 53.58 -38.36 14.30
C ASP A 108 54.30 -39.01 15.55
N GLY A 109 53.46 -39.46 16.53
CA GLY A 109 54.00 -40.16 17.73
C GLY A 109 54.79 -39.26 18.68
N LEU A 110 54.67 -37.92 18.52
CA LEU A 110 55.43 -36.99 19.34
C LEU A 110 54.94 -36.97 20.79
N PRO A 111 55.83 -36.95 21.80
CA PRO A 111 55.40 -36.87 23.19
C PRO A 111 54.66 -35.56 23.49
N TYR A 112 53.58 -35.63 24.33
CA TYR A 112 52.78 -34.48 24.69
C TYR A 112 53.57 -33.29 25.26
N VAL A 113 54.71 -33.57 25.99
CA VAL A 113 55.54 -32.52 26.59
C VAL A 113 56.13 -31.58 25.53
N GLU A 114 56.60 -32.15 24.40
CA GLU A 114 57.16 -31.36 23.29
C GLU A 114 56.09 -30.61 22.49
N LEU A 115 54.82 -31.08 22.53
CA LEU A 115 53.70 -30.46 21.85
C LEU A 115 53.14 -29.24 22.59
N PHE A 116 53.34 -29.22 23.93
CA PHE A 116 52.89 -28.14 24.81
C PHE A 116 53.90 -27.01 24.99
N GLU A 117 54.83 -26.81 24.06
CA GLU A 117 55.58 -25.55 24.05
C GLU A 117 54.61 -24.39 23.98
N PHE A 118 54.54 -23.62 25.08
CA PHE A 118 53.56 -22.54 25.28
C PHE A 118 53.51 -21.58 24.08
N GLN A 119 54.67 -21.19 23.55
CA GLN A 119 54.78 -20.25 22.44
C GLN A 119 54.13 -20.80 21.15
N ARG A 120 54.36 -22.07 20.83
CA ARG A 120 53.82 -22.72 19.63
C ARG A 120 52.31 -22.92 19.72
N SER A 121 51.81 -23.36 20.86
CA SER A 121 50.38 -23.56 21.13
C SER A 121 49.61 -22.21 21.13
N PHE A 122 50.22 -21.16 21.68
CA PHE A 122 49.65 -19.81 21.72
C PHE A 122 49.50 -19.20 20.31
N VAL A 123 50.55 -19.30 19.47
CA VAL A 123 50.50 -18.82 18.08
C VAL A 123 49.41 -19.58 17.29
N ALA A 124 49.35 -20.90 17.44
CA ALA A 124 48.31 -21.71 16.81
C ALA A 124 46.89 -21.28 17.22
N PHE A 125 46.67 -21.01 18.51
CA PHE A 125 45.41 -20.50 19.02
C PHE A 125 45.07 -19.11 18.40
N LEU A 126 46.04 -18.19 18.35
CA LEU A 126 45.81 -16.86 17.78
C LEU A 126 45.41 -16.89 16.29
N VAL A 127 46.12 -17.73 15.51
CA VAL A 127 45.79 -17.92 14.09
C VAL A 127 44.33 -18.41 13.92
N ARG A 128 43.93 -19.40 14.70
CA ARG A 128 42.57 -19.93 14.65
C ARG A 128 41.50 -18.91 15.11
N LEU A 129 41.85 -18.15 16.14
CA LEU A 129 40.98 -17.09 16.63
C LEU A 129 40.68 -16.06 15.52
N ILE A 130 41.72 -15.64 14.78
CA ILE A 130 41.58 -14.72 13.65
C ILE A 130 40.67 -15.33 12.57
N TRP A 131 40.85 -16.60 12.23
CA TRP A 131 40.06 -17.32 11.25
C TRP A 131 38.56 -17.41 11.65
N PHE A 132 38.29 -17.73 12.91
CA PHE A 132 36.92 -17.82 13.39
C PHE A 132 36.27 -16.46 13.50
N ILE A 133 37.00 -15.40 13.87
CA ILE A 133 36.51 -14.02 13.85
C ILE A 133 36.14 -13.60 12.41
N ALA A 134 37.04 -13.89 11.45
CA ALA A 134 36.77 -13.59 10.04
C ALA A 134 35.51 -14.32 9.52
N THR A 135 35.37 -15.60 9.80
CA THR A 135 34.22 -16.42 9.44
C THR A 135 32.93 -15.85 10.08
N TYR A 136 33.00 -15.52 11.37
CA TYR A 136 31.88 -14.91 12.09
C TYR A 136 31.47 -13.58 11.46
N ALA A 137 32.43 -12.69 11.17
CA ALA A 137 32.15 -11.39 10.55
C ALA A 137 31.46 -11.55 9.19
N ILE A 138 31.93 -12.50 8.36
CA ILE A 138 31.30 -12.79 7.06
C ILE A 138 29.85 -13.22 7.25
N VAL A 139 29.56 -14.14 8.17
CA VAL A 139 28.17 -14.61 8.44
C VAL A 139 27.26 -13.46 8.88
N VAL A 140 27.74 -12.60 9.77
CA VAL A 140 26.98 -11.44 10.28
C VAL A 140 26.74 -10.42 9.18
N ILE A 141 27.74 -10.11 8.36
CA ILE A 141 27.59 -9.18 7.22
C ILE A 141 26.52 -9.70 6.26
N PHE A 142 26.57 -10.97 5.87
CA PHE A 142 25.56 -11.55 4.98
C PHE A 142 24.15 -11.53 5.58
N TYR A 143 24.02 -11.74 6.89
CA TYR A 143 22.75 -11.64 7.57
C TYR A 143 22.16 -10.21 7.46
N TYR A 144 22.97 -9.18 7.73
CA TYR A 144 22.51 -7.79 7.66
C TYR A 144 22.18 -7.37 6.23
N GLN A 145 23.01 -7.72 5.24
CA GLN A 145 22.72 -7.45 3.83
C GLN A 145 21.40 -8.10 3.38
N ARG A 146 21.16 -9.33 3.80
CA ARG A 146 19.92 -10.02 3.48
C ARG A 146 18.72 -9.32 4.13
N LYS A 147 18.83 -8.94 5.39
CA LYS A 147 17.77 -8.23 6.11
C LYS A 147 17.44 -6.88 5.45
N GLU A 148 18.46 -6.10 5.10
CA GLU A 148 18.31 -4.85 4.40
C GLU A 148 17.60 -5.02 3.05
N ASN A 149 17.98 -6.03 2.27
CA ASN A 149 17.30 -6.33 1.00
C ASN A 149 15.85 -6.75 1.19
N GLU A 150 15.53 -7.57 2.21
CA GLU A 150 14.15 -7.96 2.52
C GLU A 150 13.31 -6.73 2.92
N GLU A 151 13.83 -5.83 3.77
CA GLU A 151 13.17 -4.58 4.16
C GLU A 151 12.96 -3.64 2.96
N LYS A 152 13.93 -3.56 2.06
CA LYS A 152 13.81 -2.75 0.83
C LYS A 152 12.72 -3.28 -0.10
N ILE A 153 12.66 -4.59 -0.32
CA ILE A 153 11.60 -5.21 -1.15
C ILE A 153 10.22 -4.90 -0.57
N VAL A 154 10.03 -5.06 0.74
CA VAL A 154 8.75 -4.74 1.41
C VAL A 154 8.41 -3.26 1.28
N SER A 155 9.39 -2.36 1.47
CA SER A 155 9.18 -0.92 1.29
C SER A 155 8.74 -0.56 -0.13
N ASP A 156 9.37 -1.15 -1.15
CA ASP A 156 9.05 -0.87 -2.55
C ASP A 156 7.66 -1.44 -2.94
N GLN A 157 7.28 -2.60 -2.38
CA GLN A 157 5.93 -3.15 -2.52
C GLN A 157 4.87 -2.22 -1.92
N LEU A 158 5.08 -1.74 -0.69
CA LEU A 158 4.17 -0.79 -0.03
C LEU A 158 4.03 0.52 -0.80
N LYS A 159 5.13 1.04 -1.37
CA LYS A 159 5.08 2.23 -2.24
C LYS A 159 4.24 1.99 -3.49
N SER A 160 4.43 0.84 -4.14
CA SER A 160 3.65 0.46 -5.33
C SER A 160 2.15 0.31 -5.01
N GLU A 161 1.81 -0.36 -3.91
CA GLU A 161 0.43 -0.51 -3.46
C GLU A 161 -0.22 0.84 -3.13
N LYS A 162 0.54 1.75 -2.47
CA LYS A 162 0.07 3.11 -2.19
C LYS A 162 -0.23 3.88 -3.47
N LEU A 163 0.67 3.85 -4.46
CA LEU A 163 0.45 4.49 -5.76
C LEU A 163 -0.76 3.91 -6.50
N ASP A 164 -0.95 2.59 -6.46
CA ASP A 164 -2.12 1.95 -7.06
C ASP A 164 -3.43 2.37 -6.37
N MET A 165 -3.42 2.50 -5.04
CA MET A 165 -4.57 3.01 -4.30
C MET A 165 -4.86 4.47 -4.64
N GLU A 166 -3.84 5.32 -4.72
CA GLU A 166 -3.97 6.73 -5.12
C GLU A 166 -4.53 6.85 -6.55
N LEU A 167 -4.03 6.04 -7.50
CA LEU A 167 -4.56 6.00 -8.86
C LEU A 167 -6.02 5.51 -8.93
N ARG A 168 -6.38 4.50 -8.14
CA ARG A 168 -7.78 4.03 -8.05
C ARG A 168 -8.68 5.09 -7.41
N TYR A 169 -8.19 5.77 -6.39
CA TYR A 169 -8.91 6.88 -5.76
C TYR A 169 -9.15 8.02 -6.76
N LEU A 170 -8.12 8.47 -7.48
CA LEU A 170 -8.26 9.50 -8.53
C LEU A 170 -9.23 9.06 -9.64
N LYS A 171 -9.14 7.81 -10.11
CA LYS A 171 -10.09 7.27 -11.10
C LYS A 171 -11.52 7.19 -10.57
N SER A 172 -11.72 6.96 -9.27
CA SER A 172 -13.03 6.87 -8.67
C SER A 172 -13.72 8.23 -8.49
N GLN A 173 -12.96 9.32 -8.50
CA GLN A 173 -13.50 10.70 -8.43
C GLN A 173 -14.25 11.09 -9.70
N ILE A 174 -13.93 10.48 -10.84
CA ILE A 174 -14.70 10.64 -12.07
C ILE A 174 -15.72 9.49 -12.11
N ASN A 175 -17.01 9.81 -12.10
CA ASN A 175 -18.05 8.80 -12.37
C ASN A 175 -18.02 8.45 -13.87
N PRO A 176 -17.44 7.28 -14.29
CA PRO A 176 -17.30 6.97 -15.70
C PRO A 176 -18.64 6.90 -16.43
N HIS A 177 -19.67 6.44 -15.73
CA HIS A 177 -21.01 6.34 -16.29
C HIS A 177 -21.62 7.73 -16.56
N PHE A 178 -21.40 8.70 -15.66
CA PHE A 178 -21.81 10.08 -15.91
C PHE A 178 -21.10 10.65 -17.14
N LEU A 179 -19.78 10.48 -17.22
CA LEU A 179 -18.99 11.00 -18.35
C LEU A 179 -19.43 10.39 -19.69
N PHE A 180 -19.63 9.05 -19.75
CA PHE A 180 -20.13 8.40 -20.97
C PHE A 180 -21.54 8.91 -21.36
N ASN A 181 -22.43 9.07 -20.38
CA ASN A 181 -23.77 9.58 -20.64
C ASN A 181 -23.73 11.04 -21.13
N ALA A 182 -22.89 11.88 -20.51
CA ALA A 182 -22.72 13.27 -20.94
C ALA A 182 -22.18 13.38 -22.37
N LEU A 183 -21.14 12.59 -22.71
CA LEU A 183 -20.60 12.54 -24.07
C LEU A 183 -21.64 12.03 -25.09
N ASN A 184 -22.43 11.03 -24.75
CA ASN A 184 -23.49 10.52 -25.61
C ASN A 184 -24.59 11.59 -25.84
N ASN A 185 -24.92 12.37 -24.81
CA ASN A 185 -25.85 13.48 -24.94
C ASN A 185 -25.31 14.55 -25.88
N ILE A 186 -24.06 14.99 -25.69
CA ILE A 186 -23.40 15.94 -26.59
C ILE A 186 -23.36 15.40 -28.02
N TYR A 187 -23.02 14.13 -28.21
CA TYR A 187 -23.04 13.51 -29.53
C TYR A 187 -24.43 13.58 -30.17
N SER A 188 -25.51 13.30 -29.41
CA SER A 188 -26.88 13.41 -29.89
C SER A 188 -27.22 14.86 -30.29
N MET A 189 -26.85 15.85 -29.47
CA MET A 189 -27.08 17.28 -29.78
C MET A 189 -26.35 17.70 -31.06
N VAL A 190 -25.07 17.27 -31.24
CA VAL A 190 -24.33 17.54 -32.48
C VAL A 190 -24.97 16.86 -33.69
N TYR A 191 -25.41 15.61 -33.52
CA TYR A 191 -26.01 14.82 -34.60
C TYR A 191 -27.36 15.42 -35.06
N THR A 192 -28.15 16.00 -34.11
CA THR A 192 -29.42 16.67 -34.39
C THR A 192 -29.26 18.15 -34.75
N HIS A 193 -28.04 18.65 -34.90
CA HIS A 193 -27.72 20.05 -35.16
C HIS A 193 -28.36 21.02 -34.12
N ASP A 194 -28.37 20.63 -32.84
CA ASP A 194 -28.86 21.48 -31.75
C ASP A 194 -27.89 22.64 -31.51
N ASP A 195 -28.41 23.87 -31.53
CA ASP A 195 -27.63 25.10 -31.33
C ASP A 195 -26.89 25.12 -29.96
N ASN A 196 -27.44 24.41 -28.97
CA ASN A 196 -26.86 24.33 -27.63
C ASN A 196 -25.70 23.33 -27.49
N ALA A 197 -25.33 22.60 -28.54
CA ALA A 197 -24.30 21.57 -28.47
C ALA A 197 -22.94 22.12 -27.99
N ALA A 198 -22.56 23.32 -28.47
CA ALA A 198 -21.30 23.98 -28.07
C ALA A 198 -21.31 24.38 -26.57
N ASP A 199 -22.44 24.91 -26.07
CA ASP A 199 -22.62 25.27 -24.67
C ASP A 199 -22.61 24.00 -23.78
N GLY A 200 -23.20 22.91 -24.22
CA GLY A 200 -23.13 21.61 -23.55
C GLY A 200 -21.69 21.11 -23.38
N VAL A 201 -20.84 21.28 -24.38
CA VAL A 201 -19.39 20.95 -24.27
C VAL A 201 -18.69 21.81 -23.24
N LEU A 202 -18.97 23.11 -23.22
CA LEU A 202 -18.40 24.07 -22.28
C LEU A 202 -18.79 23.72 -20.83
N LYS A 203 -20.08 23.49 -20.59
CA LYS A 203 -20.59 23.10 -19.26
C LYS A 203 -19.99 21.79 -18.77
N LEU A 204 -19.87 20.77 -19.62
CA LEU A 204 -19.20 19.52 -19.28
C LEU A 204 -17.73 19.74 -18.94
N SER A 205 -17.02 20.58 -19.70
CA SER A 205 -15.61 20.91 -19.43
C SER A 205 -15.43 21.59 -18.07
N GLU A 206 -16.31 22.52 -17.70
CA GLU A 206 -16.29 23.19 -16.39
C GLU A 206 -16.58 22.21 -15.23
N MET A 207 -17.59 21.35 -15.40
CA MET A 207 -17.86 20.30 -14.41
C MET A 207 -16.67 19.33 -14.23
N LEU A 208 -16.00 18.93 -15.31
CA LEU A 208 -14.82 18.09 -15.23
C LEU A 208 -13.65 18.81 -14.55
N ARG A 209 -13.44 20.08 -14.85
CA ARG A 209 -12.40 20.90 -14.19
C ARG A 209 -12.64 20.98 -12.68
N TYR A 210 -13.87 21.24 -12.25
CA TYR A 210 -14.25 21.23 -10.84
C TYR A 210 -13.89 19.91 -10.17
N VAL A 211 -14.29 18.76 -10.74
CA VAL A 211 -14.00 17.42 -10.20
C VAL A 211 -12.52 17.13 -10.14
N LEU A 212 -11.74 17.51 -11.17
CA LEU A 212 -10.33 17.16 -11.29
C LEU A 212 -9.38 18.09 -10.53
N VAL A 213 -9.78 19.35 -10.35
CA VAL A 213 -8.91 20.39 -9.78
C VAL A 213 -9.42 20.86 -8.42
N ASP A 214 -10.67 21.36 -8.35
CA ASP A 214 -11.19 21.99 -7.13
C ASP A 214 -11.47 20.96 -6.02
N CYS A 215 -11.90 19.75 -6.38
CA CYS A 215 -12.18 18.68 -5.41
C CYS A 215 -10.92 18.05 -4.77
N GLN A 216 -9.72 18.51 -5.12
CA GLN A 216 -8.48 18.06 -4.46
C GLN A 216 -8.22 18.81 -3.14
N ALA A 217 -8.87 19.94 -2.92
CA ALA A 217 -8.80 20.68 -1.68
C ALA A 217 -9.69 20.02 -0.60
N GLU A 218 -9.31 20.18 0.66
CA GLU A 218 -10.08 19.68 1.80
C GLU A 218 -11.43 20.43 1.94
N VAL A 219 -11.41 21.72 1.70
CA VAL A 219 -12.58 22.61 1.66
C VAL A 219 -12.47 23.59 0.50
N ILE A 220 -13.60 24.04 -0.04
CA ILE A 220 -13.68 24.98 -1.15
C ILE A 220 -14.70 26.11 -0.84
N PRO A 221 -14.61 27.28 -1.49
CA PRO A 221 -15.67 28.27 -1.44
C PRO A 221 -17.00 27.70 -1.93
N LEU A 222 -18.09 27.97 -1.20
CA LEU A 222 -19.44 27.55 -1.56
C LEU A 222 -19.83 27.96 -2.99
N SER A 223 -19.35 29.09 -3.45
CA SER A 223 -19.57 29.59 -4.82
C SER A 223 -19.10 28.61 -5.90
N LYS A 224 -18.04 27.82 -5.66
CA LYS A 224 -17.57 26.80 -6.61
C LYS A 224 -18.50 25.59 -6.66
N GLU A 225 -19.00 25.14 -5.49
CA GLU A 225 -19.99 24.06 -5.43
C GLU A 225 -21.29 24.48 -6.14
N ILE A 226 -21.74 25.72 -5.92
CA ILE A 226 -22.93 26.28 -6.57
C ILE A 226 -22.75 26.35 -8.09
N ASN A 227 -21.63 26.86 -8.57
CA ASN A 227 -21.37 26.95 -10.01
C ASN A 227 -21.37 25.55 -10.66
N TYR A 228 -20.84 24.54 -9.97
CA TYR A 228 -20.95 23.16 -10.43
C TYR A 228 -22.43 22.70 -10.51
N ILE A 229 -23.24 23.00 -9.49
CA ILE A 229 -24.63 22.64 -9.43
C ILE A 229 -25.41 23.30 -10.56
N GLU A 230 -25.20 24.58 -10.82
CA GLU A 230 -25.81 25.32 -11.92
C GLU A 230 -25.48 24.69 -13.28
N ASN A 231 -24.22 24.47 -13.55
CA ASN A 231 -23.76 23.80 -14.77
C ASN A 231 -24.37 22.39 -14.93
N PHE A 232 -24.49 21.64 -13.83
CA PHE A 232 -25.12 20.32 -13.84
C PHE A 232 -26.63 20.40 -14.17
N ILE A 233 -27.37 21.31 -13.53
CA ILE A 233 -28.77 21.50 -13.77
C ILE A 233 -29.03 21.91 -15.24
N ASP A 234 -28.29 22.91 -15.72
CA ASP A 234 -28.42 23.40 -17.10
C ASP A 234 -28.12 22.29 -18.10
N PHE A 235 -27.05 21.51 -17.88
CA PHE A 235 -26.71 20.38 -18.74
C PHE A 235 -27.82 19.30 -18.76
N GLN A 236 -28.45 19.01 -17.61
CA GLN A 236 -29.58 18.09 -17.54
C GLN A 236 -30.82 18.67 -18.27
N MET A 237 -31.09 19.96 -18.16
CA MET A 237 -32.21 20.63 -18.83
C MET A 237 -32.05 20.63 -20.36
N MET A 238 -30.84 20.88 -20.88
CA MET A 238 -30.51 20.75 -22.31
C MET A 238 -30.86 19.36 -22.85
N ARG A 239 -30.54 18.31 -22.06
CA ARG A 239 -30.83 16.94 -22.45
C ARG A 239 -32.31 16.61 -22.54
N MET A 240 -33.11 17.16 -21.61
CA MET A 240 -34.52 16.79 -21.49
C MET A 240 -35.44 17.46 -22.50
N GLY A 241 -35.00 18.50 -23.15
CA GLY A 241 -35.76 19.23 -24.17
C GLY A 241 -37.15 19.71 -23.70
N GLY A 242 -37.33 20.99 -23.55
CA GLY A 242 -38.62 21.59 -23.12
C GLY A 242 -38.65 22.05 -21.66
N SER A 243 -39.74 22.73 -21.32
CA SER A 243 -39.92 23.27 -19.97
C SER A 243 -40.21 22.18 -18.97
N ARG A 244 -39.40 22.10 -17.92
CA ARG A 244 -39.54 21.18 -16.80
C ARG A 244 -39.56 21.98 -15.50
N ASP A 245 -40.26 21.45 -14.49
CA ASP A 245 -40.32 22.09 -13.18
C ASP A 245 -39.04 21.80 -12.37
N VAL A 246 -37.98 22.56 -12.68
CA VAL A 246 -36.72 22.54 -11.96
C VAL A 246 -36.41 23.93 -11.45
N VAL A 247 -36.33 24.07 -10.12
CA VAL A 247 -36.14 25.37 -9.45
C VAL A 247 -34.84 25.27 -8.59
N LEU A 248 -33.98 26.27 -8.77
CA LEU A 248 -32.81 26.49 -7.89
C LEU A 248 -32.94 27.87 -7.24
N GLU A 249 -33.27 27.90 -5.96
CA GLU A 249 -33.32 29.13 -5.16
C GLU A 249 -32.00 29.30 -4.40
N GLN A 250 -31.47 30.52 -4.47
CA GLN A 250 -30.21 30.85 -3.78
C GLN A 250 -30.43 32.13 -2.95
N ASP A 251 -30.13 32.03 -1.65
CA ASP A 251 -30.16 33.18 -0.74
C ASP A 251 -28.81 33.12 0.04
N ILE A 252 -27.81 33.83 -0.50
CA ILE A 252 -26.43 33.76 -0.08
C ILE A 252 -25.94 35.13 0.33
N GLU A 253 -25.59 35.26 1.60
CA GLU A 253 -24.92 36.47 2.08
C GLU A 253 -23.50 36.55 1.51
N LYS A 254 -23.02 37.77 1.28
CA LYS A 254 -21.65 38.00 0.80
C LYS A 254 -20.65 37.53 1.84
N GLY A 255 -19.92 36.45 1.55
CA GLY A 255 -18.87 35.90 2.40
C GLY A 255 -18.27 34.61 1.79
N ASP A 256 -17.06 34.27 2.21
CA ASP A 256 -16.37 33.06 1.76
C ASP A 256 -16.74 31.87 2.65
N PHE A 257 -18.03 31.44 2.60
CA PHE A 257 -18.43 30.22 3.29
C PHE A 257 -17.71 29.00 2.65
N MET A 258 -16.95 28.25 3.47
CA MET A 258 -16.17 27.10 3.02
C MET A 258 -16.94 25.81 3.25
N ILE A 259 -17.02 24.96 2.22
CA ILE A 259 -17.74 23.68 2.25
C ILE A 259 -16.86 22.54 1.76
N ALA A 260 -17.12 21.32 2.25
CA ALA A 260 -16.48 20.12 1.71
C ALA A 260 -16.89 19.92 0.23
N PRO A 261 -15.94 19.69 -0.70
CA PRO A 261 -16.25 19.55 -2.11
C PRO A 261 -17.12 18.31 -2.38
N MET A 262 -17.97 18.39 -3.41
CA MET A 262 -18.87 17.30 -3.83
C MET A 262 -19.79 16.81 -2.70
N LEU A 263 -20.20 17.70 -1.78
CA LEU A 263 -21.10 17.34 -0.68
C LEU A 263 -22.55 17.29 -1.16
N LEU A 264 -22.95 18.26 -1.99
CA LEU A 264 -24.35 18.43 -2.43
C LEU A 264 -24.65 17.64 -3.71
N GLN A 265 -23.67 17.44 -4.57
CA GLN A 265 -23.81 16.78 -5.87
C GLN A 265 -24.53 15.41 -5.79
N PRO A 266 -24.16 14.45 -4.90
CA PRO A 266 -24.82 13.15 -4.90
C PRO A 266 -26.30 13.20 -4.57
N ILE A 267 -26.74 14.25 -3.84
CA ILE A 267 -28.15 14.47 -3.52
C ILE A 267 -28.88 14.97 -4.76
N ILE A 268 -28.28 15.94 -5.44
CA ILE A 268 -28.87 16.56 -6.65
C ILE A 268 -28.92 15.52 -7.79
N GLU A 269 -27.86 14.73 -8.02
CA GLU A 269 -27.91 13.63 -8.97
C GLU A 269 -29.05 12.64 -8.67
N ASN A 270 -29.29 12.32 -7.40
CA ASN A 270 -30.38 11.46 -6.98
C ASN A 270 -31.74 12.11 -7.25
N CYS A 271 -31.88 13.43 -7.00
CA CYS A 271 -33.13 14.16 -7.31
C CYS A 271 -33.47 14.03 -8.80
N PHE A 272 -32.54 14.32 -9.71
CA PHE A 272 -32.78 14.18 -11.15
C PHE A 272 -33.06 12.74 -11.56
N LYS A 273 -32.33 11.78 -11.01
CA LYS A 273 -32.48 10.36 -11.35
C LYS A 273 -33.83 9.78 -10.98
N TYR A 274 -34.43 10.23 -9.88
CA TYR A 274 -35.63 9.63 -9.33
C TYR A 274 -36.88 10.53 -9.46
N SER A 275 -36.75 11.78 -9.94
CA SER A 275 -37.80 12.79 -10.04
C SER A 275 -38.91 12.49 -11.06
N ARG A 276 -38.70 11.55 -11.98
CA ARG A 276 -39.62 11.26 -13.08
C ARG A 276 -39.91 12.48 -13.99
N LEU A 277 -39.05 13.49 -14.00
CA LEU A 277 -39.18 14.71 -14.84
C LEU A 277 -39.44 14.38 -16.31
N GLU A 278 -38.85 13.30 -16.85
CA GLU A 278 -39.02 12.91 -18.25
C GLU A 278 -40.33 12.18 -18.53
N THR A 279 -40.91 11.53 -17.53
CA THR A 279 -42.02 10.57 -17.71
C THR A 279 -43.33 11.00 -17.08
N HIS A 280 -43.34 12.03 -16.25
CA HIS A 280 -44.51 12.46 -15.51
C HIS A 280 -44.74 14.00 -15.62
N PRO A 281 -45.93 14.48 -15.99
CA PRO A 281 -46.23 15.91 -16.13
C PRO A 281 -46.04 16.72 -14.83
N GLU A 282 -46.29 16.09 -13.68
CA GLU A 282 -46.17 16.71 -12.35
C GLU A 282 -44.79 16.41 -11.69
N GLY A 283 -43.81 15.96 -12.48
CA GLY A 283 -42.48 15.75 -12.00
C GLY A 283 -41.76 17.07 -11.73
N PHE A 284 -41.14 17.19 -10.54
CA PHE A 284 -40.39 18.39 -10.17
C PHE A 284 -39.07 18.07 -9.46
N VAL A 285 -38.15 19.04 -9.48
CA VAL A 285 -36.92 19.06 -8.65
C VAL A 285 -36.77 20.51 -8.14
N HIS A 286 -36.88 20.68 -6.82
CA HIS A 286 -36.71 21.98 -6.18
C HIS A 286 -35.51 21.93 -5.26
N ILE A 287 -34.59 22.86 -5.43
CA ILE A 287 -33.33 22.96 -4.66
C ILE A 287 -33.29 24.38 -4.06
N SER A 288 -33.03 24.45 -2.75
CA SER A 288 -32.85 25.73 -2.04
C SER A 288 -31.53 25.70 -1.27
N ILE A 289 -30.72 26.72 -1.49
CA ILE A 289 -29.43 26.93 -0.81
C ILE A 289 -29.50 28.26 -0.08
N ARG A 290 -29.40 28.23 1.24
CA ARG A 290 -29.39 29.44 2.08
C ARG A 290 -28.12 29.47 2.90
N GLN A 291 -27.42 30.57 2.91
CA GLN A 291 -26.20 30.77 3.68
C GLN A 291 -26.22 32.14 4.34
N SER A 292 -25.98 32.18 5.64
CA SER A 292 -25.71 33.39 6.42
C SER A 292 -24.29 33.29 7.04
N GLU A 293 -23.84 34.33 7.75
CA GLU A 293 -22.48 34.36 8.33
C GLU A 293 -22.07 33.05 9.07
N ASN A 294 -22.99 32.46 9.82
CA ASN A 294 -22.72 31.32 10.69
C ASN A 294 -23.61 30.09 10.45
N SER A 295 -24.36 30.05 9.39
CA SER A 295 -25.27 28.95 9.11
C SER A 295 -25.38 28.66 7.63
N PHE A 296 -25.48 27.39 7.30
CA PHE A 296 -25.73 26.91 5.96
C PHE A 296 -26.90 25.94 5.99
N CYS A 297 -27.86 26.13 5.09
CA CYS A 297 -29.00 25.23 4.94
C CYS A 297 -29.19 24.89 3.47
N PHE A 298 -29.12 23.60 3.16
CA PHE A 298 -29.41 23.03 1.85
C PHE A 298 -30.66 22.17 1.95
N VAL A 299 -31.61 22.39 1.03
CA VAL A 299 -32.81 21.56 0.88
C VAL A 299 -32.94 21.16 -0.58
N ALA A 300 -33.09 19.84 -0.81
CA ALA A 300 -33.46 19.32 -2.13
C ALA A 300 -34.70 18.45 -2.01
N GLU A 301 -35.66 18.69 -2.91
CA GLU A 301 -36.95 18.03 -2.92
C GLU A 301 -37.31 17.59 -4.34
N ASN A 302 -37.83 16.39 -4.52
CA ASN A 302 -38.24 15.88 -5.82
C ASN A 302 -39.42 14.91 -5.72
N THR A 303 -40.17 14.81 -6.80
CA THR A 303 -41.19 13.76 -6.95
C THR A 303 -40.54 12.36 -6.98
N ILE A 304 -41.24 11.37 -6.43
CA ILE A 304 -40.90 9.96 -6.52
C ILE A 304 -42.11 9.14 -6.98
N ALA A 305 -41.85 7.92 -7.50
CA ALA A 305 -42.95 7.02 -7.85
C ALA A 305 -43.77 6.67 -6.60
N SER A 306 -45.07 6.91 -6.64
CA SER A 306 -45.98 6.43 -5.59
C SER A 306 -45.93 4.91 -5.51
N GLN A 307 -45.84 4.37 -4.29
CA GLN A 307 -45.74 2.92 -4.04
C GLN A 307 -47.05 2.14 -4.33
N ALA A 308 -48.11 2.81 -4.79
CA ALA A 308 -49.43 2.21 -4.94
C ALA A 308 -49.58 1.18 -6.09
N GLY A 309 -48.54 0.88 -6.86
CA GLY A 309 -48.65 0.01 -8.05
C GLY A 309 -47.57 -1.07 -8.26
N SER A 310 -46.62 -1.31 -7.35
CA SER A 310 -45.55 -2.25 -7.62
C SER A 310 -45.17 -3.14 -6.42
N LEU A 311 -45.98 -4.17 -6.16
CA LEU A 311 -45.71 -5.20 -5.15
C LEU A 311 -44.66 -6.26 -5.56
N ALA A 312 -44.06 -6.18 -6.76
CA ALA A 312 -43.21 -7.28 -7.29
C ALA A 312 -41.72 -6.93 -7.54
N GLY A 313 -41.24 -5.71 -7.26
CA GLY A 313 -39.87 -5.31 -7.60
C GLY A 313 -39.02 -4.62 -6.52
N ILE A 314 -39.57 -4.37 -5.35
CA ILE A 314 -39.07 -3.39 -4.36
C ILE A 314 -37.81 -3.87 -3.56
N GLY A 315 -37.54 -5.15 -3.50
CA GLY A 315 -36.40 -5.71 -2.73
C GLY A 315 -35.00 -5.35 -3.30
N LYS A 316 -34.89 -4.96 -4.57
CA LYS A 316 -33.60 -4.69 -5.22
C LYS A 316 -33.28 -3.21 -5.41
N VAL A 317 -34.27 -2.32 -5.48
CA VAL A 317 -34.06 -0.89 -5.72
C VAL A 317 -33.70 -0.15 -4.43
N ALA A 318 -34.31 -0.51 -3.31
CA ALA A 318 -34.00 0.12 -2.00
C ALA A 318 -32.57 -0.17 -1.51
N LYS A 319 -31.96 -1.29 -1.89
CA LYS A 319 -30.59 -1.64 -1.50
C LYS A 319 -29.50 -0.85 -2.27
N LYS A 320 -29.80 -0.30 -3.46
CA LYS A 320 -28.87 0.46 -4.28
C LYS A 320 -28.87 1.97 -4.00
N SER A 321 -29.97 2.54 -3.45
CA SER A 321 -30.05 3.96 -3.14
C SER A 321 -29.30 4.38 -1.85
N GLY A 322 -28.95 3.45 -0.98
CA GLY A 322 -28.27 3.76 0.28
C GLY A 322 -26.78 4.13 0.17
N ILE A 323 -26.12 3.92 -0.97
CA ILE A 323 -24.68 4.17 -1.11
C ILE A 323 -24.40 5.69 -1.18
N GLY A 324 -25.14 6.44 -1.97
CA GLY A 324 -24.97 7.90 -2.10
C GLY A 324 -25.24 8.64 -0.79
N GLN A 325 -26.29 8.26 -0.08
CA GLN A 325 -26.64 8.83 1.23
C GLN A 325 -25.58 8.54 2.29
N ARG A 326 -25.06 7.30 2.35
CA ARG A 326 -23.98 6.93 3.25
C ARG A 326 -22.71 7.73 2.97
N ASN A 327 -22.37 7.95 1.70
CA ASN A 327 -21.20 8.73 1.33
C ASN A 327 -21.34 10.19 1.78
N VAL A 328 -22.52 10.80 1.61
CA VAL A 328 -22.78 12.16 2.10
C VAL A 328 -22.67 12.22 3.62
N GLN A 329 -23.29 11.27 4.33
CA GLN A 329 -23.25 11.22 5.78
C GLN A 329 -21.82 10.99 6.33
N GLN A 330 -21.04 10.14 5.69
CA GLN A 330 -19.62 9.95 6.03
C GLN A 330 -18.79 11.22 5.81
N ARG A 331 -19.02 11.95 4.70
CA ARG A 331 -18.35 13.24 4.46
C ARG A 331 -18.73 14.28 5.50
N LEU A 332 -20.03 14.40 5.82
CA LEU A 332 -20.49 15.31 6.87
C LEU A 332 -19.82 15.00 8.21
N MET A 333 -19.76 13.74 8.59
CA MET A 333 -19.10 13.32 9.84
C MET A 333 -17.60 13.60 9.85
N LEU A 334 -16.91 13.38 8.73
CA LEU A 334 -15.46 13.59 8.62
C LEU A 334 -15.09 15.09 8.67
N HIS A 335 -15.87 15.97 8.05
CA HIS A 335 -15.53 17.39 7.95
C HIS A 335 -16.17 18.25 9.05
N TYR A 336 -17.33 17.87 9.56
CA TYR A 336 -18.12 18.70 10.50
C TYR A 336 -18.34 18.05 11.88
N GLY A 337 -17.88 16.78 12.08
CA GLY A 337 -18.02 16.08 13.35
C GLY A 337 -19.48 15.89 13.74
N GLU A 338 -19.90 16.45 14.89
CA GLU A 338 -21.29 16.43 15.39
C GLU A 338 -22.06 17.74 15.09
N SER A 339 -21.43 18.70 14.39
CA SER A 339 -21.98 20.04 14.16
C SER A 339 -22.88 20.10 12.91
N TYR A 340 -23.47 19.01 12.47
CA TYR A 340 -24.37 18.99 11.32
C TYR A 340 -25.70 18.31 11.65
N LYS A 341 -26.74 18.68 10.86
CA LYS A 341 -27.99 17.91 10.81
C LYS A 341 -28.20 17.41 9.39
N PHE A 342 -28.60 16.16 9.27
CA PHE A 342 -28.90 15.50 8.01
C PHE A 342 -30.23 14.77 8.11
N ASP A 343 -31.27 15.33 7.53
CA ASP A 343 -32.63 14.84 7.59
C ASP A 343 -33.11 14.37 6.22
N ILE A 344 -33.75 13.21 6.18
CA ILE A 344 -34.38 12.66 4.99
C ILE A 344 -35.84 12.38 5.31
N LYS A 345 -36.76 12.92 4.50
CA LYS A 345 -38.19 12.67 4.60
C LYS A 345 -38.74 12.16 3.26
N GLN A 346 -39.63 11.21 3.35
CA GLN A 346 -40.36 10.70 2.21
C GLN A 346 -41.85 10.66 2.57
N ASP A 347 -42.62 11.48 1.93
CA ASP A 347 -44.06 11.63 2.20
C ASP A 347 -44.81 11.97 0.91
N ASN A 348 -46.04 11.43 0.75
CA ASN A 348 -47.00 11.79 -0.32
C ASN A 348 -46.43 11.86 -1.75
N GLY A 349 -45.51 10.95 -2.12
CA GLY A 349 -44.91 10.96 -3.46
C GLY A 349 -43.76 11.96 -3.63
N THR A 350 -43.27 12.53 -2.53
CA THR A 350 -42.16 13.47 -2.50
C THR A 350 -41.02 12.94 -1.65
N TYR A 351 -39.79 13.18 -2.09
CA TYR A 351 -38.58 12.89 -1.37
C TYR A 351 -37.84 14.20 -1.07
N LYS A 352 -37.49 14.41 0.18
CA LYS A 352 -36.86 15.63 0.66
C LYS A 352 -35.64 15.34 1.49
N VAL A 353 -34.53 15.98 1.17
CA VAL A 353 -33.26 15.94 1.92
C VAL A 353 -32.97 17.35 2.44
N LYS A 354 -32.54 17.43 3.71
CA LYS A 354 -32.10 18.69 4.33
C LYS A 354 -30.73 18.48 4.97
N ILE A 355 -29.81 19.42 4.73
CA ILE A 355 -28.51 19.54 5.40
C ILE A 355 -28.46 20.91 6.09
N GLU A 356 -28.05 20.95 7.35
CA GLU A 356 -27.74 22.16 8.12
C GLU A 356 -26.32 22.04 8.67
N LEU A 357 -25.52 23.10 8.48
CA LEU A 357 -24.15 23.24 9.00
C LEU A 357 -24.05 24.50 9.83
#